data_c9e0c7108316651b61ba3e63a92de399
#
_entry.id   c9e0c7108316651b61ba3e63a92de399
#
_cell.length_a   1.000
_cell.length_b   1.000
_cell.length_c   1.000
_cell.angle_alpha   90.00
_cell.angle_beta   90.00
_cell.angle_gamma   90.00
#
_symmetry.space_group_name_H-M   'P 1'
#
loop_
_entity.id
_entity.type
_entity.pdbx_description
1 polymer ?
#
loop_
_entity_poly.entity_id
_entity_poly.type
_entity_poly.pdbx_seq_one_letter_code
_entity_poly.pdbx_strand_id
1 'polypeptide(L)'
;MINDSKLTFIINTIKEAYAIFGKLDKSSLTDKAMFDLVTSTDYNIENYIISKIKEQYPQDRILSEETNSQTIVEQGQSTWTIDPIDGTYNMANGIKIYGIQCAVYIGSALYLAAVYLPHFDELYYAKSGEGAYLNGERLIVKPSPLDHCVVSIGDFPHTRPNDIEQQLKIITGLSTKIARIRMFGAACMDFACVASGKTSGTIIFTQNKWDIAPGILLCKEAGALIKGCNGDYTDESNVVMAVATEELYQTAIEALQ
;
A
#
# COMPACT_ATOMS: atom_id res chain seq x y z
N MET A 1 -2.65 1.78 22.49
CA MET A 1 -3.05 0.77 21.46
C MET A 1 -4.50 1.04 21.06
N ILE A 2 -4.80 1.00 19.76
CA ILE A 2 -6.17 1.14 19.25
C ILE A 2 -7.03 -0.02 19.78
N ASN A 3 -8.15 0.28 20.41
CA ASN A 3 -9.09 -0.74 20.88
C ASN A 3 -10.23 -0.90 19.88
N ASP A 4 -10.03 -1.77 18.88
CA ASP A 4 -11.01 -2.06 17.85
C ASP A 4 -10.99 -3.56 17.51
N SER A 5 -12.13 -4.22 17.64
CA SER A 5 -12.23 -5.67 17.44
C SER A 5 -11.97 -6.08 15.98
N LYS A 6 -12.41 -5.25 15.02
CA LYS A 6 -12.21 -5.51 13.59
C LYS A 6 -10.73 -5.33 13.22
N LEU A 7 -10.03 -4.34 13.80
CA LEU A 7 -8.58 -4.18 13.63
C LEU A 7 -7.80 -5.35 14.22
N THR A 8 -8.14 -5.76 15.44
CA THR A 8 -7.51 -6.94 16.07
C THR A 8 -7.73 -8.20 15.22
N PHE A 9 -8.92 -8.37 14.67
CA PHE A 9 -9.23 -9.46 13.76
C PHE A 9 -8.34 -9.42 12.49
N ILE A 10 -8.21 -8.26 11.82
CA ILE A 10 -7.34 -8.09 10.64
C ILE A 10 -5.91 -8.51 10.97
N ILE A 11 -5.35 -7.94 12.02
CA ILE A 11 -3.96 -8.16 12.44
C ILE A 11 -3.68 -9.65 12.65
N ASN A 12 -4.55 -10.33 13.39
CA ASN A 12 -4.39 -11.76 13.65
C ASN A 12 -4.51 -12.56 12.37
N THR A 13 -5.51 -12.26 11.54
CA THR A 13 -5.79 -13.01 10.30
C THR A 13 -4.66 -12.92 9.29
N ILE A 14 -4.08 -11.72 9.05
CA ILE A 14 -2.96 -11.58 8.09
C ILE A 14 -1.69 -12.26 8.60
N LYS A 15 -1.40 -12.22 9.91
CA LYS A 15 -0.25 -12.92 10.50
C LYS A 15 -0.42 -14.43 10.45
N GLU A 16 -1.61 -14.93 10.77
CA GLU A 16 -1.95 -16.37 10.67
C GLU A 16 -1.85 -16.86 9.22
N ALA A 17 -2.42 -16.11 8.27
CA ALA A 17 -2.36 -16.46 6.85
C ALA A 17 -0.91 -16.61 6.37
N TYR A 18 -0.03 -15.65 6.72
CA TYR A 18 1.38 -15.76 6.39
C TYR A 18 2.08 -16.93 7.10
N ALA A 19 1.81 -17.15 8.38
CA ALA A 19 2.42 -18.24 9.14
C ALA A 19 2.09 -19.63 8.54
N ILE A 20 0.88 -19.80 7.97
CA ILE A 20 0.42 -21.05 7.37
C ILE A 20 0.89 -21.19 5.92
N PHE A 21 0.79 -20.14 5.11
CA PHE A 21 0.94 -20.18 3.66
C PHE A 21 2.10 -19.36 3.10
N GLY A 22 2.78 -18.55 3.89
CA GLY A 22 3.80 -17.60 3.43
C GLY A 22 5.09 -18.23 2.89
N LYS A 23 5.16 -19.56 2.78
CA LYS A 23 6.28 -20.25 2.17
C LYS A 23 6.04 -20.38 0.66
N LEU A 24 6.87 -19.69 -0.12
CA LEU A 24 6.80 -19.72 -1.57
C LEU A 24 7.04 -21.14 -2.13
N ASP A 25 6.09 -21.63 -2.92
CA ASP A 25 6.29 -22.76 -3.82
C ASP A 25 6.64 -22.23 -5.23
N LYS A 26 7.92 -22.26 -5.57
CA LYS A 26 8.41 -21.78 -6.88
C LYS A 26 7.82 -22.53 -8.07
N SER A 27 7.33 -23.75 -7.88
CA SER A 27 6.69 -24.54 -8.95
C SER A 27 5.31 -24.04 -9.32
N SER A 28 4.71 -23.18 -8.49
CA SER A 28 3.38 -22.61 -8.70
C SER A 28 3.37 -21.23 -9.36
N LEU A 29 4.53 -20.71 -9.76
CA LEU A 29 4.63 -19.43 -10.46
C LEU A 29 3.86 -19.48 -11.79
N THR A 30 2.96 -18.51 -11.98
CA THR A 30 2.14 -18.39 -13.18
C THR A 30 2.01 -16.91 -13.59
N ASP A 31 2.15 -16.63 -14.88
CA ASP A 31 1.87 -15.31 -15.42
C ASP A 31 0.35 -15.11 -15.53
N LYS A 32 -0.22 -14.14 -14.83
CA LYS A 32 -1.63 -13.68 -15.00
C LYS A 32 -1.80 -12.90 -16.30
N ALA A 33 -0.83 -12.05 -16.60
CA ALA A 33 -0.73 -11.23 -17.79
C ALA A 33 0.73 -10.89 -18.09
N MET A 34 0.99 -10.16 -19.17
CA MET A 34 2.34 -9.60 -19.41
C MET A 34 2.70 -8.66 -18.25
N PHE A 35 3.83 -8.94 -17.58
CA PHE A 35 4.31 -8.22 -16.39
C PHE A 35 3.42 -8.37 -15.13
N ASP A 36 2.60 -9.41 -15.06
CA ASP A 36 1.76 -9.70 -13.89
C ASP A 36 1.94 -11.17 -13.48
N LEU A 37 2.42 -11.39 -12.26
CA LEU A 37 2.82 -12.68 -11.73
C LEU A 37 1.98 -13.05 -10.51
N VAL A 38 1.55 -14.30 -10.44
CA VAL A 38 0.84 -14.84 -9.28
C VAL A 38 1.44 -16.20 -8.87
N THR A 39 1.29 -16.52 -7.61
CA THR A 39 1.70 -17.81 -7.06
C THR A 39 0.53 -18.51 -6.36
N SER A 40 0.66 -19.81 -6.09
CA SER A 40 -0.31 -20.49 -5.21
C SER A 40 -0.34 -19.89 -3.79
N THR A 41 0.75 -19.25 -3.37
CA THR A 41 0.83 -18.56 -2.08
C THR A 41 -0.16 -17.40 -2.01
N ASP A 42 -0.26 -16.58 -3.08
CA ASP A 42 -1.20 -15.46 -3.17
C ASP A 42 -2.64 -15.95 -3.01
N TYR A 43 -3.05 -16.94 -3.82
CA TYR A 43 -4.39 -17.54 -3.73
C TYR A 43 -4.70 -18.17 -2.36
N ASN A 44 -3.74 -18.88 -1.77
CA ASN A 44 -3.95 -19.53 -0.47
C ASN A 44 -4.12 -18.51 0.65
N ILE A 45 -3.30 -17.47 0.67
CA ILE A 45 -3.40 -16.37 1.65
C ILE A 45 -4.72 -15.62 1.46
N GLU A 46 -5.07 -15.25 0.23
CA GLU A 46 -6.31 -14.54 -0.06
C GLU A 46 -7.53 -15.36 0.36
N ASN A 47 -7.62 -16.62 -0.07
CA ASN A 47 -8.74 -17.50 0.28
C ASN A 47 -8.88 -17.68 1.79
N TYR A 48 -7.77 -17.81 2.51
CA TYR A 48 -7.79 -17.91 3.97
C TYR A 48 -8.39 -16.64 4.60
N ILE A 49 -7.88 -15.45 4.22
CA ILE A 49 -8.37 -14.17 4.74
C ILE A 49 -9.86 -14.00 4.42
N ILE A 50 -10.27 -14.26 3.17
CA ILE A 50 -11.67 -14.17 2.73
C ILE A 50 -12.56 -15.11 3.55
N SER A 51 -12.14 -16.37 3.77
CA SER A 51 -12.92 -17.34 4.54
C SER A 51 -13.16 -16.86 5.97
N LYS A 52 -12.13 -16.30 6.62
CA LYS A 52 -12.23 -15.74 7.97
C LYS A 52 -13.14 -14.51 8.03
N ILE A 53 -13.04 -13.62 7.04
CA ILE A 53 -13.93 -12.45 6.95
C ILE A 53 -15.39 -12.91 6.78
N LYS A 54 -15.67 -13.84 5.88
CA LYS A 54 -17.04 -14.34 5.66
C LYS A 54 -17.61 -15.07 6.88
N GLU A 55 -16.77 -15.74 7.65
CA GLU A 55 -17.19 -16.36 8.90
C GLU A 55 -17.59 -15.32 9.97
N GLN A 56 -16.77 -14.28 10.16
CA GLN A 56 -16.96 -13.30 11.23
C GLN A 56 -17.84 -12.10 10.82
N TYR A 57 -17.79 -11.70 9.54
CA TYR A 57 -18.47 -10.53 8.96
C TYR A 57 -19.19 -10.90 7.66
N PRO A 58 -20.20 -11.78 7.67
CA PRO A 58 -20.81 -12.36 6.46
C PRO A 58 -21.52 -11.33 5.57
N GLN A 59 -21.83 -10.14 6.08
CA GLN A 59 -22.51 -9.06 5.35
C GLN A 59 -21.53 -8.06 4.72
N ASP A 60 -20.24 -8.12 5.09
CA ASP A 60 -19.24 -7.20 4.56
C ASP A 60 -18.85 -7.62 3.13
N ARG A 61 -18.55 -6.62 2.29
CA ARG A 61 -18.06 -6.84 0.92
C ARG A 61 -16.55 -7.04 0.94
N ILE A 62 -16.05 -7.69 -0.09
CA ILE A 62 -14.62 -7.96 -0.25
C ILE A 62 -14.20 -7.53 -1.65
N LEU A 63 -13.20 -6.67 -1.71
CA LEU A 63 -12.44 -6.30 -2.89
C LEU A 63 -11.03 -6.86 -2.70
N SER A 64 -10.62 -7.82 -3.55
CA SER A 64 -9.31 -8.44 -3.41
C SER A 64 -8.67 -8.63 -4.78
N GLU A 65 -7.36 -8.69 -4.80
CA GLU A 65 -6.59 -8.69 -6.04
C GLU A 65 -6.89 -9.90 -6.91
N GLU A 66 -6.89 -11.12 -6.33
CA GLU A 66 -6.87 -12.36 -7.11
C GLU A 66 -8.26 -12.84 -7.52
N THR A 67 -9.26 -12.70 -6.66
CA THR A 67 -10.57 -13.33 -6.88
C THR A 67 -11.76 -12.39 -6.91
N ASN A 68 -11.65 -11.17 -6.36
CA ASN A 68 -12.77 -10.23 -6.21
C ASN A 68 -12.43 -8.81 -6.70
N SER A 69 -11.58 -8.67 -7.72
CA SER A 69 -11.08 -7.38 -8.23
C SER A 69 -12.15 -6.45 -8.83
N GLN A 70 -13.36 -6.95 -9.13
CA GLN A 70 -14.46 -6.19 -9.67
C GLN A 70 -15.44 -5.65 -8.60
N THR A 71 -15.19 -5.89 -7.33
CA THR A 71 -16.04 -5.37 -6.26
C THR A 71 -15.89 -3.85 -6.13
N ILE A 72 -17.02 -3.14 -6.03
CA ILE A 72 -17.05 -1.68 -5.88
C ILE A 72 -17.22 -1.32 -4.41
N VAL A 73 -16.49 -0.31 -3.95
CA VAL A 73 -16.70 0.31 -2.62
C VAL A 73 -17.93 1.20 -2.69
N GLU A 74 -18.97 0.89 -1.92
CA GLU A 74 -20.26 1.56 -1.95
C GLU A 74 -20.62 2.24 -0.63
N GLN A 75 -21.43 3.28 -0.70
CA GLN A 75 -21.95 3.94 0.50
C GLN A 75 -22.83 3.00 1.33
N GLY A 76 -22.74 3.10 2.65
CA GLY A 76 -23.60 2.38 3.59
C GLY A 76 -23.18 0.94 3.92
N GLN A 77 -22.11 0.43 3.31
CA GLN A 77 -21.58 -0.92 3.57
C GLN A 77 -20.12 -0.90 4.00
N SER A 78 -19.70 -1.90 4.78
CA SER A 78 -18.28 -2.16 5.01
C SER A 78 -17.71 -2.92 3.83
N THR A 79 -16.56 -2.46 3.30
CA THR A 79 -15.82 -3.16 2.24
C THR A 79 -14.38 -3.36 2.67
N TRP A 80 -13.92 -4.60 2.61
CA TRP A 80 -12.53 -4.96 2.86
C TRP A 80 -11.73 -4.87 1.56
N THR A 81 -10.54 -4.30 1.60
CA THR A 81 -9.57 -4.45 0.51
C THR A 81 -8.47 -5.40 0.97
N ILE A 82 -8.05 -6.32 0.10
CA ILE A 82 -7.06 -7.35 0.42
C ILE A 82 -6.06 -7.45 -0.72
N ASP A 83 -4.80 -7.34 -0.38
CA ASP A 83 -3.68 -7.74 -1.22
C ASP A 83 -2.93 -8.86 -0.46
N PRO A 84 -2.99 -10.08 -0.98
CA PRO A 84 -2.40 -11.23 -0.29
C PRO A 84 -0.89 -11.21 -0.26
N ILE A 85 -0.23 -10.74 -1.33
CA ILE A 85 1.22 -10.54 -1.42
C ILE A 85 1.53 -9.36 -2.33
N ASP A 86 1.59 -8.17 -1.74
CA ASP A 86 2.15 -7.02 -2.44
C ASP A 86 3.67 -7.18 -2.59
N GLY A 87 4.13 -7.15 -3.84
CA GLY A 87 5.51 -7.44 -4.19
C GLY A 87 5.75 -8.91 -4.59
N THR A 88 4.81 -9.54 -5.32
CA THR A 88 4.92 -10.94 -5.78
C THR A 88 6.19 -11.19 -6.60
N TYR A 89 6.61 -10.24 -7.45
CA TYR A 89 7.89 -10.34 -8.17
C TYR A 89 9.08 -10.39 -7.23
N ASN A 90 9.09 -9.59 -6.18
CA ASN A 90 10.13 -9.62 -5.16
C ASN A 90 10.17 -10.98 -4.46
N MET A 91 9.02 -11.46 -4.00
CA MET A 91 8.91 -12.77 -3.35
C MET A 91 9.39 -13.89 -4.27
N ALA A 92 8.95 -13.92 -5.53
CA ALA A 92 9.33 -14.94 -6.53
C ALA A 92 10.84 -14.99 -6.78
N ASN A 93 11.51 -13.85 -6.75
CA ASN A 93 12.95 -13.72 -6.93
C ASN A 93 13.76 -13.82 -5.63
N GLY A 94 13.12 -14.05 -4.48
CA GLY A 94 13.78 -14.15 -3.17
C GLY A 94 14.23 -12.81 -2.58
N ILE A 95 13.73 -11.70 -3.13
CA ILE A 95 13.91 -10.37 -2.57
C ILE A 95 12.95 -10.22 -1.41
N LYS A 96 13.48 -9.90 -0.23
CA LYS A 96 12.72 -9.91 1.04
C LYS A 96 11.93 -8.62 1.28
N ILE A 97 11.40 -8.01 0.20
CA ILE A 97 10.62 -6.77 0.22
C ILE A 97 9.26 -7.09 -0.36
N TYR A 98 8.36 -7.55 0.48
CA TYR A 98 6.95 -7.80 0.18
C TYR A 98 6.15 -7.86 1.47
N GLY A 99 4.82 -7.75 1.36
CA GLY A 99 3.95 -7.77 2.52
C GLY A 99 2.54 -8.25 2.22
N ILE A 100 1.76 -8.44 3.27
CA ILE A 100 0.31 -8.67 3.21
C ILE A 100 -0.36 -7.40 3.70
N GLN A 101 -1.36 -6.93 2.98
CA GLN A 101 -2.04 -5.71 3.37
C GLN A 101 -3.57 -5.82 3.25
N CYS A 102 -4.24 -5.14 4.17
CA CYS A 102 -5.69 -5.11 4.23
C CYS A 102 -6.17 -3.76 4.75
N ALA A 103 -7.26 -3.24 4.17
CA ALA A 103 -7.96 -2.09 4.71
C ALA A 103 -9.47 -2.34 4.78
N VAL A 104 -10.17 -1.53 5.56
CA VAL A 104 -11.63 -1.53 5.64
C VAL A 104 -12.15 -0.14 5.37
N TYR A 105 -13.08 -0.06 4.43
CA TYR A 105 -13.92 1.10 4.22
C TYR A 105 -15.23 0.95 5.01
N ILE A 106 -15.73 2.06 5.55
CA ILE A 106 -17.12 2.19 6.02
C ILE A 106 -17.78 3.22 5.10
N GLY A 107 -18.69 2.76 4.25
CA GLY A 107 -19.10 3.56 3.11
C GLY A 107 -17.91 3.84 2.19
N SER A 108 -17.71 5.11 1.81
CA SER A 108 -16.57 5.55 1.00
C SER A 108 -15.33 5.97 1.82
N ALA A 109 -15.43 5.95 3.16
CA ALA A 109 -14.35 6.41 4.03
C ALA A 109 -13.43 5.26 4.45
N LEU A 110 -12.11 5.43 4.27
CA LEU A 110 -11.11 4.53 4.84
C LEU A 110 -11.19 4.60 6.37
N TYR A 111 -11.32 3.44 7.01
CA TYR A 111 -11.53 3.33 8.45
C TYR A 111 -10.42 2.60 9.18
N LEU A 112 -10.00 1.44 8.69
CA LEU A 112 -8.92 0.63 9.26
C LEU A 112 -7.91 0.24 8.20
N ALA A 113 -6.67 0.06 8.60
CA ALA A 113 -5.59 -0.48 7.77
C ALA A 113 -4.65 -1.35 8.60
N ALA A 114 -4.14 -2.41 8.00
CA ALA A 114 -3.03 -3.20 8.52
C ALA A 114 -2.13 -3.65 7.36
N VAL A 115 -0.82 -3.57 7.58
CA VAL A 115 0.24 -4.03 6.68
C VAL A 115 1.22 -4.85 7.50
N TYR A 116 1.51 -6.06 7.08
CA TYR A 116 2.50 -6.92 7.71
C TYR A 116 3.66 -7.18 6.75
N LEU A 117 4.85 -6.77 7.13
CA LEU A 117 6.10 -7.01 6.41
C LEU A 117 6.85 -8.16 7.11
N PRO A 118 6.66 -9.41 6.67
CA PRO A 118 7.03 -10.58 7.48
C PRO A 118 8.53 -10.75 7.68
N HIS A 119 9.36 -10.35 6.71
CA HIS A 119 10.82 -10.47 6.85
C HIS A 119 11.45 -9.48 7.82
N PHE A 120 10.73 -8.42 8.13
CA PHE A 120 11.16 -7.40 9.10
C PHE A 120 10.47 -7.59 10.45
N ASP A 121 9.48 -8.48 10.55
CA ASP A 121 8.54 -8.60 11.68
C ASP A 121 7.92 -7.25 12.05
N GLU A 122 7.64 -6.44 11.02
CA GLU A 122 7.04 -5.12 11.15
C GLU A 122 5.54 -5.20 10.83
N LEU A 123 4.72 -4.88 11.84
CA LEU A 123 3.27 -4.77 11.71
C LEU A 123 2.87 -3.30 11.81
N TYR A 124 2.45 -2.73 10.70
CA TYR A 124 1.89 -1.38 10.62
C TYR A 124 0.37 -1.46 10.67
N TYR A 125 -0.25 -0.55 11.42
CA TYR A 125 -1.70 -0.46 11.46
C TYR A 125 -2.17 0.96 11.78
N ALA A 126 -3.37 1.30 11.30
CA ALA A 126 -3.99 2.59 11.55
C ALA A 126 -5.50 2.47 11.69
N LYS A 127 -6.07 3.43 12.42
CA LYS A 127 -7.51 3.67 12.46
C LYS A 127 -7.77 5.15 12.27
N SER A 128 -8.74 5.46 11.45
CA SER A 128 -9.12 6.84 11.13
C SER A 128 -9.39 7.66 12.39
N GLY A 129 -8.63 8.76 12.58
CA GLY A 129 -8.68 9.64 13.73
C GLY A 129 -7.96 9.15 15.00
N GLU A 130 -7.39 7.94 15.00
CA GLU A 130 -6.68 7.38 16.17
C GLU A 130 -5.16 7.23 15.96
N GLY A 131 -4.66 7.58 14.77
CA GLY A 131 -3.23 7.54 14.42
C GLY A 131 -2.77 6.22 13.80
N ALA A 132 -1.50 6.20 13.39
CA ALA A 132 -0.80 5.04 12.84
C ALA A 132 0.25 4.52 13.81
N TYR A 133 0.53 3.21 13.74
CA TYR A 133 1.41 2.51 14.68
C TYR A 133 2.27 1.47 13.96
N LEU A 134 3.49 1.28 14.44
CA LEU A 134 4.40 0.16 14.11
C LEU A 134 4.65 -0.65 15.38
N ASN A 135 4.24 -1.92 15.40
CA ASN A 135 4.43 -2.83 16.52
C ASN A 135 4.00 -2.24 17.89
N GLY A 136 2.95 -1.38 17.88
CA GLY A 136 2.43 -0.71 19.08
C GLY A 136 3.01 0.69 19.36
N GLU A 137 4.06 1.10 18.67
CA GLU A 137 4.64 2.43 18.77
C GLU A 137 3.98 3.39 17.78
N ARG A 138 3.60 4.58 18.26
CA ARG A 138 2.92 5.59 17.43
C ARG A 138 3.88 6.16 16.39
N LEU A 139 3.41 6.25 15.16
CA LEU A 139 4.15 6.81 14.03
C LEU A 139 3.83 8.30 13.87
N ILE A 140 4.85 9.08 13.51
CA ILE A 140 4.73 10.50 13.18
C ILE A 140 5.70 10.81 12.05
N VAL A 141 5.16 11.23 10.90
CA VAL A 141 5.97 11.72 9.77
C VAL A 141 6.63 13.03 10.15
N LYS A 142 7.92 13.15 9.86
CA LYS A 142 8.70 14.36 10.14
C LYS A 142 9.14 15.03 8.84
N PRO A 143 9.03 16.37 8.74
CA PRO A 143 9.56 17.09 7.59
C PRO A 143 11.09 16.97 7.52
N SER A 144 11.61 16.97 6.29
CA SER A 144 13.05 16.97 5.99
C SER A 144 13.32 17.99 4.90
N PRO A 145 14.46 18.71 4.92
CA PRO A 145 14.90 19.52 3.79
C PRO A 145 15.03 18.68 2.50
N LEU A 146 14.80 19.27 1.34
CA LEU A 146 14.78 18.55 0.06
C LEU A 146 16.07 17.77 -0.21
N ASP A 147 17.23 18.37 0.05
CA ASP A 147 18.55 17.78 -0.14
C ASP A 147 18.83 16.59 0.80
N HIS A 148 17.98 16.35 1.80
CA HIS A 148 18.01 15.19 2.68
C HIS A 148 16.84 14.22 2.42
N CYS A 149 15.91 14.58 1.53
CA CYS A 149 14.76 13.72 1.23
C CYS A 149 15.18 12.43 0.51
N VAL A 150 14.65 11.32 0.97
CA VAL A 150 14.61 10.05 0.26
C VAL A 150 13.16 9.83 -0.21
N VAL A 151 12.96 9.67 -1.51
CA VAL A 151 11.63 9.43 -2.09
C VAL A 151 11.61 8.07 -2.74
N SER A 152 10.56 7.28 -2.47
CA SER A 152 10.33 6.06 -3.22
C SER A 152 9.35 6.29 -4.36
N ILE A 153 9.52 5.51 -5.42
CA ILE A 153 8.67 5.53 -6.61
C ILE A 153 8.21 4.09 -6.82
N GLY A 154 6.92 3.89 -7.04
CA GLY A 154 6.36 2.58 -7.39
C GLY A 154 6.88 2.05 -8.73
N ASP A 155 6.62 0.80 -9.02
CA ASP A 155 6.99 0.19 -10.31
C ASP A 155 6.29 0.89 -11.48
N PHE A 156 6.83 0.68 -12.68
CA PHE A 156 6.26 1.29 -13.89
C PHE A 156 4.90 0.68 -14.23
N PRO A 157 3.87 1.51 -14.48
CA PRO A 157 2.54 1.04 -14.88
C PRO A 157 2.53 0.61 -16.35
N HIS A 158 3.07 -0.56 -16.65
CA HIS A 158 3.35 -1.05 -18.02
C HIS A 158 2.17 -0.99 -18.99
N THR A 159 0.93 -1.07 -18.49
CA THR A 159 -0.28 -0.99 -19.33
C THR A 159 -0.73 0.44 -19.62
N ARG A 160 -0.07 1.47 -19.06
CA ARG A 160 -0.44 2.89 -19.14
C ARG A 160 0.74 3.76 -19.57
N PRO A 161 1.06 3.83 -20.89
CA PRO A 161 2.24 4.53 -21.40
C PRO A 161 2.34 6.01 -20.98
N ASN A 162 1.23 6.73 -20.89
CA ASN A 162 1.21 8.13 -20.44
C ASN A 162 1.66 8.27 -18.98
N ASP A 163 1.31 7.32 -18.13
CA ASP A 163 1.71 7.32 -16.73
C ASP A 163 3.21 7.00 -16.60
N ILE A 164 3.76 6.13 -17.45
CA ILE A 164 5.20 5.89 -17.52
C ILE A 164 5.95 7.18 -17.87
N GLU A 165 5.46 7.93 -18.87
CA GLU A 165 6.07 9.21 -19.24
C GLU A 165 6.06 10.21 -18.09
N GLN A 166 4.92 10.34 -17.38
CA GLN A 166 4.80 11.20 -16.21
C GLN A 166 5.74 10.76 -15.08
N GLN A 167 5.80 9.46 -14.81
CA GLN A 167 6.69 8.91 -13.79
C GLN A 167 8.17 9.21 -14.09
N LEU A 168 8.59 9.05 -15.36
CA LEU A 168 9.94 9.38 -15.79
C LEU A 168 10.27 10.87 -15.66
N LYS A 169 9.32 11.77 -15.98
CA LYS A 169 9.47 13.21 -15.76
C LYS A 169 9.69 13.52 -14.27
N ILE A 170 8.87 12.93 -13.39
CA ILE A 170 9.01 13.10 -11.93
C ILE A 170 10.39 12.60 -11.46
N ILE A 171 10.79 11.40 -11.87
CA ILE A 171 12.10 10.83 -11.52
C ILE A 171 13.23 11.78 -11.94
N THR A 172 13.18 12.25 -13.19
CA THR A 172 14.20 13.16 -13.75
C THR A 172 14.22 14.48 -12.97
N GLY A 173 13.07 15.10 -12.73
CA GLY A 173 12.98 16.38 -12.02
C GLY A 173 13.43 16.28 -10.56
N LEU A 174 13.07 15.21 -9.87
CA LEU A 174 13.49 14.98 -8.49
C LEU A 174 14.97 14.64 -8.36
N SER A 175 15.57 13.98 -9.37
CA SER A 175 16.94 13.45 -9.29
C SER A 175 18.02 14.49 -8.97
N THR A 176 17.78 15.76 -9.31
CA THR A 176 18.69 16.90 -9.06
C THR A 176 18.33 17.72 -7.82
N LYS A 177 17.19 17.44 -7.18
CA LYS A 177 16.65 18.27 -6.09
C LYS A 177 16.63 17.55 -4.74
N ILE A 178 16.60 16.20 -4.73
CA ILE A 178 16.51 15.40 -3.52
C ILE A 178 17.74 14.50 -3.33
N ALA A 179 17.91 13.97 -2.11
CA ALA A 179 19.07 13.14 -1.79
C ALA A 179 19.08 11.81 -2.54
N ARG A 180 17.97 11.07 -2.56
CA ARG A 180 17.93 9.72 -3.17
C ARG A 180 16.52 9.34 -3.63
N ILE A 181 16.49 8.55 -4.70
CA ILE A 181 15.29 7.84 -5.16
C ILE A 181 15.46 6.35 -4.87
N ARG A 182 14.34 5.67 -4.56
CA ARG A 182 14.24 4.23 -4.39
C ARG A 182 13.08 3.69 -5.20
N MET A 183 13.19 2.44 -5.66
CA MET A 183 12.08 1.63 -6.17
C MET A 183 12.13 0.32 -5.39
N PHE A 184 11.15 0.09 -4.52
CA PHE A 184 11.13 -1.09 -3.66
C PHE A 184 10.41 -2.27 -4.31
N GLY A 185 9.53 -2.03 -5.28
CA GLY A 185 8.75 -3.05 -5.97
C GLY A 185 7.65 -3.65 -5.09
N ALA A 186 7.18 -2.89 -4.09
CA ALA A 186 6.07 -3.25 -3.20
C ALA A 186 5.50 -1.97 -2.58
N ALA A 187 4.25 -1.65 -2.89
CA ALA A 187 3.57 -0.44 -2.42
C ALA A 187 3.43 -0.41 -0.88
N CYS A 188 3.22 -1.57 -0.27
CA CYS A 188 3.16 -1.71 1.19
C CYS A 188 4.45 -1.25 1.87
N MET A 189 5.62 -1.57 1.28
CA MET A 189 6.92 -1.11 1.76
C MET A 189 7.09 0.39 1.54
N ASP A 190 6.69 0.90 0.37
CA ASP A 190 6.78 2.31 0.03
C ASP A 190 6.03 3.18 1.06
N PHE A 191 4.76 2.88 1.29
CA PHE A 191 3.94 3.59 2.27
C PHE A 191 4.41 3.39 3.72
N ALA A 192 4.81 2.16 4.09
CA ALA A 192 5.33 1.86 5.43
C ALA A 192 6.59 2.69 5.75
N CYS A 193 7.47 2.88 4.76
CA CYS A 193 8.65 3.72 4.90
C CYS A 193 8.29 5.20 5.10
N VAL A 194 7.27 5.73 4.40
CA VAL A 194 6.80 7.10 4.62
C VAL A 194 6.19 7.24 6.00
N ALA A 195 5.23 6.37 6.36
CA ALA A 195 4.54 6.44 7.65
C ALA A 195 5.50 6.36 8.85
N SER A 196 6.59 5.60 8.72
CA SER A 196 7.63 5.46 9.76
C SER A 196 8.75 6.50 9.66
N GLY A 197 8.70 7.41 8.69
CA GLY A 197 9.73 8.44 8.50
C GLY A 197 11.08 7.92 7.98
N LYS A 198 11.13 6.69 7.46
CA LYS A 198 12.30 6.11 6.79
C LYS A 198 12.53 6.75 5.41
N THR A 199 11.43 7.17 4.74
CA THR A 199 11.45 7.99 3.52
C THR A 199 10.62 9.25 3.72
N SER A 200 10.90 10.29 2.92
CA SER A 200 10.19 11.58 2.98
C SER A 200 8.93 11.62 2.11
N GLY A 201 8.78 10.65 1.23
CA GLY A 201 7.61 10.52 0.38
C GLY A 201 7.66 9.29 -0.50
N THR A 202 6.50 8.96 -1.06
CA THR A 202 6.33 7.97 -2.13
C THR A 202 5.39 8.46 -3.21
N ILE A 203 5.59 8.00 -4.45
CA ILE A 203 4.78 8.33 -5.62
C ILE A 203 4.47 7.03 -6.35
N ILE A 204 3.19 6.66 -6.40
CA ILE A 204 2.76 5.36 -6.96
C ILE A 204 1.66 5.60 -8.00
N PHE A 205 1.90 5.12 -9.21
CA PHE A 205 0.94 5.16 -10.31
C PHE A 205 0.14 3.86 -10.32
N THR A 206 -1.02 3.86 -9.68
CA THR A 206 -2.00 2.76 -9.69
C THR A 206 -3.39 3.27 -9.34
N GLN A 207 -4.41 2.52 -9.74
CA GLN A 207 -5.80 2.74 -9.32
C GLN A 207 -6.34 1.57 -8.49
N ASN A 208 -5.53 0.54 -8.29
CA ASN A 208 -5.92 -0.62 -7.51
C ASN A 208 -6.02 -0.25 -6.02
N LYS A 209 -7.22 -0.32 -5.48
CA LYS A 209 -7.44 0.05 -4.07
C LYS A 209 -6.75 -0.89 -3.09
N TRP A 210 -6.55 -2.14 -3.44
CA TRP A 210 -5.84 -3.11 -2.59
C TRP A 210 -4.36 -2.76 -2.43
N ASP A 211 -3.71 -2.15 -3.46
CA ASP A 211 -2.31 -1.73 -3.41
C ASP A 211 -2.11 -0.50 -2.50
N ILE A 212 -3.07 0.44 -2.48
CA ILE A 212 -2.85 1.79 -1.94
C ILE A 212 -3.69 2.13 -0.72
N ALA A 213 -4.89 1.57 -0.56
CA ALA A 213 -5.78 1.97 0.52
C ALA A 213 -5.19 1.79 1.92
N PRO A 214 -4.52 0.65 2.24
CA PRO A 214 -3.86 0.50 3.53
C PRO A 214 -2.79 1.55 3.77
N GLY A 215 -1.95 1.79 2.75
CA GLY A 215 -0.85 2.75 2.80
C GLY A 215 -1.32 4.20 2.93
N ILE A 216 -2.38 4.58 2.21
CA ILE A 216 -3.00 5.91 2.31
C ILE A 216 -3.43 6.19 3.75
N LEU A 217 -4.13 5.26 4.39
CA LEU A 217 -4.59 5.47 5.76
C LEU A 217 -3.41 5.54 6.74
N LEU A 218 -2.42 4.64 6.61
CA LEU A 218 -1.21 4.67 7.42
C LEU A 218 -0.49 6.01 7.35
N CYS A 219 -0.22 6.50 6.13
CA CYS A 219 0.48 7.76 5.92
C CYS A 219 -0.32 8.96 6.41
N LYS A 220 -1.62 9.00 6.11
CA LYS A 220 -2.52 10.07 6.56
C LYS A 220 -2.55 10.16 8.09
N GLU A 221 -2.71 9.03 8.78
CA GLU A 221 -2.78 8.97 10.24
C GLU A 221 -1.41 9.19 10.91
N ALA A 222 -0.32 8.99 10.18
CA ALA A 222 1.03 9.37 10.60
C ALA A 222 1.35 10.86 10.36
N GLY A 223 0.49 11.59 9.62
CA GLY A 223 0.61 13.03 9.37
C GLY A 223 1.23 13.40 8.02
N ALA A 224 1.34 12.46 7.06
CA ALA A 224 1.72 12.79 5.69
C ALA A 224 0.57 13.45 4.92
N LEU A 225 0.93 14.26 3.92
CA LEU A 225 -0.01 14.78 2.93
C LEU A 225 -0.28 13.70 1.87
N ILE A 226 -1.55 13.48 1.53
CA ILE A 226 -1.97 12.54 0.51
C ILE A 226 -2.48 13.31 -0.70
N LYS A 227 -1.74 13.26 -1.79
CA LYS A 227 -1.93 14.10 -2.98
C LYS A 227 -2.07 13.26 -4.26
N GLY A 228 -2.74 13.84 -5.26
CA GLY A 228 -2.69 13.42 -6.66
C GLY A 228 -1.91 14.43 -7.51
N CYS A 229 -1.96 14.32 -8.83
CA CYS A 229 -1.30 15.31 -9.70
C CYS A 229 -1.92 16.70 -9.64
N ASN A 230 -3.21 16.83 -9.33
CA ASN A 230 -3.98 18.07 -9.41
C ASN A 230 -4.46 18.57 -8.03
N GLY A 231 -3.75 18.26 -6.96
CA GLY A 231 -4.14 18.64 -5.59
C GLY A 231 -4.32 17.43 -4.69
N ASP A 232 -5.32 17.44 -3.81
CA ASP A 232 -5.58 16.31 -2.92
C ASP A 232 -5.96 15.06 -3.71
N TYR A 233 -5.52 13.90 -3.19
CA TYR A 233 -5.86 12.62 -3.79
C TYR A 233 -7.37 12.36 -3.78
N THR A 234 -7.88 11.86 -4.90
CA THR A 234 -9.24 11.34 -5.04
C THR A 234 -9.20 9.94 -5.65
N ASP A 235 -10.29 9.20 -5.52
CA ASP A 235 -10.41 7.85 -6.11
C ASP A 235 -10.31 7.82 -7.64
N GLU A 236 -10.41 8.99 -8.30
CA GLU A 236 -10.25 9.15 -9.75
C GLU A 236 -8.79 9.42 -10.15
N SER A 237 -7.91 9.67 -9.17
CA SER A 237 -6.50 9.94 -9.43
C SER A 237 -5.80 8.68 -9.95
N ASN A 238 -4.98 8.84 -10.98
CA ASN A 238 -4.13 7.76 -11.52
C ASN A 238 -2.80 7.61 -10.78
N VAL A 239 -2.50 8.54 -9.87
CA VAL A 239 -1.32 8.55 -9.02
C VAL A 239 -1.69 8.93 -7.60
N VAL A 240 -1.04 8.31 -6.64
CA VAL A 240 -1.04 8.72 -5.23
C VAL A 240 0.36 9.12 -4.82
N MET A 241 0.46 10.26 -4.16
CA MET A 241 1.68 10.79 -3.54
C MET A 241 1.43 10.91 -2.05
N ALA A 242 2.18 10.17 -1.24
CA ALA A 242 2.23 10.39 0.19
C ALA A 242 3.54 11.11 0.51
N VAL A 243 3.48 12.35 0.98
CA VAL A 243 4.67 13.20 1.17
C VAL A 243 4.68 13.88 2.54
N ALA A 244 5.87 14.07 3.08
CA ALA A 244 6.06 14.69 4.39
C ALA A 244 5.81 16.20 4.39
N THR A 245 5.97 16.87 3.23
CA THR A 245 5.88 18.34 3.13
C THR A 245 5.22 18.77 1.83
N GLU A 246 4.59 19.93 1.86
CA GLU A 246 4.04 20.58 0.65
C GLU A 246 5.16 20.97 -0.34
N GLU A 247 6.34 21.36 0.15
CA GLU A 247 7.50 21.67 -0.69
C GLU A 247 7.93 20.48 -1.55
N LEU A 248 7.99 19.26 -0.96
CA LEU A 248 8.31 18.05 -1.70
C LEU A 248 7.25 17.73 -2.76
N TYR A 249 5.95 17.90 -2.42
CA TYR A 249 4.86 17.74 -3.37
C TYR A 249 5.00 18.68 -4.56
N GLN A 250 5.18 19.99 -4.30
CA GLN A 250 5.32 20.99 -5.37
C GLN A 250 6.53 20.70 -6.25
N THR A 251 7.65 20.28 -5.64
CA THR A 251 8.85 19.87 -6.38
C THR A 251 8.59 18.69 -7.34
N ALA A 252 7.78 17.73 -6.93
CA ALA A 252 7.39 16.61 -7.78
C ALA A 252 6.44 17.05 -8.92
N ILE A 253 5.49 17.96 -8.65
CA ILE A 253 4.54 18.46 -9.64
C ILE A 253 5.21 19.38 -10.68
N GLU A 254 6.15 20.23 -10.28
CA GLU A 254 6.93 21.05 -11.22
C GLU A 254 7.62 20.22 -12.29
N ALA A 255 8.01 18.99 -12.00
CA ALA A 255 8.64 18.09 -12.95
C ALA A 255 7.68 17.60 -14.06
N LEU A 256 6.36 17.74 -13.89
CA LEU A 256 5.35 17.38 -14.88
C LEU A 256 5.08 18.49 -15.90
N GLN A 257 5.48 19.71 -15.60
CA GLN A 257 5.32 20.87 -16.48
C GLN A 257 6.44 20.93 -17.51
#